data_ec8234f3e1ed1701dacfd428ea4cf1b7
#
_entry.id   ec8234f3e1ed1701dacfd428ea4cf1b7
#
_cell.length_a   1.000
_cell.length_b   1.000
_cell.length_c   1.000
_cell.angle_alpha   90.00
_cell.angle_beta   90.00
_cell.angle_gamma   90.00
#
_symmetry.space_group_name_H-M   'P 1'
#
loop_
_entity.id
_entity.type
_entity.pdbx_description
1 polymer ?
#
loop_
_entity_poly.entity_id
_entity_poly.type
_entity_poly.pdbx_seq_one_letter_code
_entity_poly.pdbx_strand_id
1 'polypeptide(L)'
;MGELIHQFAEPVNAADGVAYVAQVWAEFDTRWHGWLVFIAADGRILRTGRETSQASRDAMAVWAAGLRPIYLDGALARAVPPSAEMPAA
;
A
#
# COMPACT_ATOMS: atom_id res chain seq x y z
N MET A 1 -5.75 -11.33 7.62
CA MET A 1 -5.91 -10.01 8.27
C MET A 1 -4.60 -9.26 8.20
N GLY A 2 -4.61 -8.02 7.77
CA GLY A 2 -3.40 -7.24 7.61
C GLY A 2 -3.08 -6.42 8.85
N GLU A 3 -1.82 -6.02 8.94
CA GLU A 3 -1.42 -5.06 9.95
C GLU A 3 -0.69 -3.89 9.28
N LEU A 4 -0.85 -2.71 9.85
CA LEU A 4 -0.18 -1.51 9.36
C LEU A 4 1.31 -1.59 9.74
N ILE A 5 2.18 -1.49 8.74
CA ILE A 5 3.62 -1.55 8.94
C ILE A 5 4.22 -0.14 8.95
N HIS A 6 3.77 0.73 8.05
CA HIS A 6 4.36 2.04 7.88
C HIS A 6 3.36 3.00 7.23
N GLN A 7 3.37 4.25 7.68
CA GLN A 7 2.59 5.31 7.04
C GLN A 7 3.53 6.42 6.64
N PHE A 8 3.41 6.87 5.40
CA PHE A 8 4.29 7.92 4.88
C PHE A 8 3.75 9.29 5.27
N ALA A 9 4.68 10.19 5.67
CA ALA A 9 4.32 11.52 6.15
C ALA A 9 3.83 12.42 5.01
N GLU A 10 4.36 12.25 3.81
CA GLU A 10 4.01 13.13 2.69
C GLU A 10 2.95 12.49 1.81
N PRO A 11 1.96 13.27 1.36
CA PRO A 11 0.92 12.72 0.50
C PRO A 11 1.46 12.37 -0.88
N VAL A 12 0.78 11.45 -1.54
CA VAL A 12 1.03 11.06 -2.93
C VAL A 12 -0.12 11.58 -3.76
N ASN A 13 0.19 12.29 -4.84
CA ASN A 13 -0.83 12.89 -5.69
C ASN A 13 -1.10 12.03 -6.91
N ALA A 14 -2.38 11.75 -7.16
CA ALA A 14 -2.80 11.07 -8.36
C ALA A 14 -2.82 12.03 -9.56
N ALA A 15 -2.94 11.47 -10.76
CA ALA A 15 -2.96 12.26 -11.98
C ALA A 15 -4.12 13.25 -12.03
N ASP A 16 -5.23 12.95 -11.34
CA ASP A 16 -6.39 13.83 -11.26
C ASP A 16 -6.26 14.90 -10.18
N GLY A 17 -5.12 14.98 -9.50
CA GLY A 17 -4.86 15.96 -8.46
C GLY A 17 -5.33 15.57 -7.07
N VAL A 18 -5.96 14.41 -6.90
CA VAL A 18 -6.38 13.95 -5.58
C VAL A 18 -5.17 13.49 -4.79
N ALA A 19 -5.04 13.97 -3.56
CA ALA A 19 -3.94 13.60 -2.66
C ALA A 19 -4.35 12.42 -1.79
N TYR A 20 -3.42 11.48 -1.63
CA TYR A 20 -3.64 10.26 -0.84
C TYR A 20 -2.55 10.12 0.21
N VAL A 21 -2.93 9.67 1.39
CA VAL A 21 -1.98 9.16 2.39
C VAL A 21 -1.62 7.76 1.99
N ALA A 22 -0.31 7.47 1.92
CA ALA A 22 0.18 6.14 1.56
C ALA A 22 0.54 5.35 2.80
N GLN A 23 0.18 4.08 2.82
CA GLN A 23 0.48 3.15 3.91
C GLN A 23 0.97 1.83 3.34
N VAL A 24 1.88 1.18 4.07
CA VAL A 24 2.25 -0.21 3.80
C VAL A 24 1.54 -1.09 4.81
N TRP A 25 0.81 -2.06 4.31
CA TRP A 25 0.16 -3.10 5.11
C TRP A 25 0.78 -4.44 4.76
N ALA A 26 0.77 -5.35 5.70
CA ALA A 26 1.32 -6.69 5.46
C ALA A 26 0.56 -7.72 6.27
N GLU A 27 0.65 -8.97 5.83
CA GLU A 27 0.13 -10.09 6.59
C GLU A 27 1.08 -11.27 6.46
N PHE A 28 1.07 -12.14 7.46
CA PHE A 28 1.89 -13.33 7.48
C PHE A 28 1.11 -14.52 6.96
N ASP A 29 1.69 -15.19 5.95
CA ASP A 29 1.19 -16.45 5.44
C ASP A 29 2.39 -17.16 4.85
N THR A 30 3.05 -17.99 5.64
CA THR A 30 4.32 -18.65 5.32
C THR A 30 5.47 -17.64 5.23
N ARG A 31 5.23 -16.49 4.63
CA ARG A 31 6.11 -15.33 4.58
C ARG A 31 5.28 -14.09 4.87
N TRP A 32 5.95 -12.98 5.06
CA TRP A 32 5.29 -11.68 5.17
C TRP A 32 5.05 -11.13 3.78
N HIS A 33 3.79 -10.86 3.45
CA HIS A 33 3.40 -10.30 2.16
C HIS A 33 2.91 -8.88 2.38
N GLY A 34 3.45 -7.93 1.61
CA GLY A 34 3.13 -6.52 1.78
C GLY A 34 2.46 -5.92 0.56
N TRP A 35 1.61 -4.93 0.79
CA TRP A 35 0.95 -4.16 -0.26
C TRP A 35 0.80 -2.71 0.19
N LEU A 36 0.44 -1.85 -0.75
CA LEU A 36 0.22 -0.44 -0.47
C LEU A 36 -1.26 -0.11 -0.43
N VAL A 37 -1.63 0.78 0.48
CA VAL A 37 -2.98 1.31 0.61
C VAL A 37 -2.88 2.83 0.53
N PHE A 38 -3.78 3.43 -0.23
CA PHE A 38 -3.84 4.88 -0.43
C PHE A 38 -5.21 5.37 0.01
N ILE A 39 -5.22 6.40 0.88
CA ILE A 39 -6.45 6.90 1.49
C ILE A 39 -6.57 8.39 1.19
N ALA A 40 -7.66 8.78 0.53
CA ALA A 40 -7.96 10.17 0.28
C ALA A 40 -8.74 10.79 1.43
N ALA A 41 -8.75 12.13 1.51
CA ALA A 41 -9.44 12.85 2.56
C ALA A 41 -10.95 12.59 2.58
N ASP A 42 -11.54 12.26 1.43
CA ASP A 42 -12.97 11.97 1.32
C ASP A 42 -13.31 10.53 1.69
N GLY A 43 -12.33 9.75 2.13
CA GLY A 43 -12.52 8.36 2.53
C GLY A 43 -12.32 7.33 1.43
N ARG A 44 -12.05 7.75 0.20
CA ARG A 44 -11.73 6.79 -0.87
C ARG A 44 -10.48 6.01 -0.50
N ILE A 45 -10.51 4.71 -0.78
CA ILE A 45 -9.38 3.82 -0.51
C ILE A 45 -9.04 3.10 -1.80
N LEU A 46 -7.74 3.08 -2.12
CA LEU A 46 -7.20 2.29 -3.21
C LEU A 46 -6.12 1.38 -2.65
N ARG A 47 -5.91 0.23 -3.28
CA ARG A 47 -4.84 -0.66 -2.85
C ARG A 47 -4.19 -1.33 -4.04
N THR A 48 -2.93 -1.71 -3.86
CA THR A 48 -2.22 -2.54 -4.84
C THR A 48 -2.44 -4.01 -4.51
N GLY A 49 -2.07 -4.87 -5.43
CA GLY A 49 -1.83 -6.27 -5.13
C GLY A 49 -0.54 -6.39 -4.32
N ARG A 50 -0.08 -7.64 -4.12
CA ARG A 50 1.16 -7.88 -3.39
C ARG A 50 2.33 -7.20 -4.09
N GLU A 51 3.07 -6.38 -3.34
CA GLU A 51 4.23 -5.66 -3.85
C GLU A 51 5.54 -6.33 -3.45
N THR A 52 5.57 -7.03 -2.32
CA THR A 52 6.77 -7.66 -1.83
C THR A 52 6.44 -8.84 -0.94
N SER A 53 7.40 -9.76 -0.80
CA SER A 53 7.39 -10.82 0.19
C SER A 53 8.71 -10.78 0.94
N GLN A 54 8.63 -10.81 2.26
CA GLN A 54 9.80 -10.72 3.14
C GLN A 54 9.81 -11.86 4.14
N ALA A 55 11.00 -12.24 4.59
CA ALA A 55 11.14 -13.36 5.52
C ALA A 55 10.70 -13.00 6.94
N SER A 56 10.69 -11.73 7.30
CA SER A 56 10.35 -11.28 8.66
C SER A 56 9.60 -9.96 8.62
N ARG A 57 8.94 -9.65 9.74
CA ARG A 57 8.29 -8.37 9.91
C ARG A 57 9.30 -7.22 9.89
N ASP A 58 10.49 -7.44 10.48
CA ASP A 58 11.54 -6.41 10.47
C ASP A 58 12.02 -6.12 9.05
N ALA A 59 12.21 -7.15 8.24
CA ALA A 59 12.58 -6.96 6.84
C ALA A 59 11.49 -6.21 6.08
N MET A 60 10.24 -6.48 6.38
CA MET A 60 9.11 -5.75 5.79
C MET A 60 9.16 -4.27 6.16
N ALA A 61 9.43 -3.96 7.43
CA ALA A 61 9.52 -2.57 7.88
C ALA A 61 10.68 -1.83 7.20
N VAL A 62 11.82 -2.48 7.03
CA VAL A 62 12.97 -1.90 6.32
C VAL A 62 12.62 -1.62 4.86
N TRP A 63 11.98 -2.59 4.20
CA TRP A 63 11.54 -2.40 2.82
C TRP A 63 10.60 -1.21 2.70
N ALA A 64 9.60 -1.12 3.58
CA ALA A 64 8.60 -0.06 3.55
C ALA A 64 9.25 1.32 3.76
N ALA A 65 10.13 1.44 4.74
CA ALA A 65 10.77 2.71 5.06
C ALA A 65 11.69 3.20 3.94
N GLY A 66 12.15 2.29 3.09
CA GLY A 66 13.05 2.61 1.98
C GLY A 66 12.35 2.99 0.69
N LEU A 67 11.03 2.93 0.63
CA LEU A 67 10.30 3.24 -0.61
C LEU A 67 10.42 4.72 -0.95
N ARG A 68 10.71 4.99 -2.21
CA ARG A 68 10.94 6.35 -2.69
C ARG A 68 9.66 6.91 -3.32
N PRO A 69 9.53 8.25 -3.41
CA PRO A 69 8.33 8.86 -3.98
C PRO A 69 7.96 8.34 -5.38
N ILE A 70 8.94 8.10 -6.23
CA ILE A 70 8.65 7.61 -7.59
C ILE A 70 8.02 6.21 -7.56
N TYR A 71 8.42 5.38 -6.59
CA TYR A 71 7.79 4.07 -6.43
C TYR A 71 6.34 4.24 -6.00
N LEU A 72 6.08 5.15 -5.05
CA LEU A 72 4.73 5.40 -4.56
C LEU A 72 3.82 5.95 -5.67
N ASP A 73 4.35 6.83 -6.52
CA ASP A 73 3.60 7.35 -7.68
C ASP A 73 3.18 6.22 -8.61
N GLY A 74 4.11 5.32 -8.92
CA GLY A 74 3.81 4.16 -9.78
C GLY A 74 2.82 3.21 -9.14
N ALA A 75 2.94 2.97 -7.84
CA ALA A 75 2.03 2.10 -7.11
C ALA A 75 0.62 2.69 -7.09
N LEU A 76 0.49 4.00 -6.87
CA LEU A 76 -0.82 4.65 -6.89
C LEU A 76 -1.48 4.51 -8.27
N ALA A 77 -0.69 4.62 -9.33
CA ALA A 77 -1.22 4.47 -10.69
C ALA A 77 -1.78 3.08 -10.95
N ARG A 78 -1.26 2.05 -10.25
CA ARG A 78 -1.72 0.66 -10.37
C ARG A 78 -2.83 0.31 -9.39
N ALA A 79 -3.02 1.12 -8.36
CA ALA A 79 -3.93 0.80 -7.26
C ALA A 79 -5.39 0.85 -7.72
N VAL A 80 -6.20 0.00 -7.14
CA VAL A 80 -7.63 -0.10 -7.47
C VAL A 80 -8.44 -0.12 -6.18
N PRO A 81 -9.74 0.21 -6.25
CA PRO A 81 -10.60 0.10 -5.06
C PRO A 81 -10.62 -1.33 -4.53
N PRO A 82 -10.60 -1.53 -3.21
CA PRO A 82 -10.61 -2.88 -2.63
C PRO A 82 -11.77 -3.73 -3.12
N SER A 83 -12.93 -3.13 -3.34
CA SER A 83 -14.10 -3.86 -3.82
C SER A 83 -13.88 -4.50 -5.19
N ALA A 84 -12.98 -3.94 -6.01
CA ALA A 84 -12.69 -4.49 -7.33
C ALA A 84 -11.87 -5.77 -7.26
N GLU A 85 -11.23 -6.05 -6.13
CA GLU A 85 -10.40 -7.24 -5.93
C GLU A 85 -11.12 -8.32 -5.16
N MET A 86 -12.27 -8.02 -4.60
CA MET A 86 -12.99 -9.00 -3.81
C MET A 86 -13.63 -10.01 -4.74
N PRO A 87 -13.37 -11.31 -4.54
CA PRO A 87 -14.07 -12.31 -5.32
C PRO A 87 -15.56 -12.19 -5.02
N ALA A 88 -16.37 -12.39 -6.02
CA ALA A 88 -17.79 -12.52 -5.81
C ALA A 88 -17.98 -13.72 -4.89
N ALA A 89 -18.44 -13.46 -3.71
CA ALA A 89 -18.56 -14.50 -2.70
C ALA A 89 -19.52 -15.57 -3.16
#